data_c86fd1962f75c441e0e2f4efa0317d76
#
_entry.id   c86fd1962f75c441e0e2f4efa0317d76
#
_cell.length_a   1.000
_cell.length_b   1.000
_cell.length_c   1.000
_cell.angle_alpha   90.00
_cell.angle_beta   90.00
_cell.angle_gamma   90.00
#
_symmetry.space_group_name_H-M   'P 1'
#
loop_
_entity.id
_entity.type
_entity.pdbx_description
1 polymer ?
#
loop_
_entity_poly.entity_id
_entity_poly.type
_entity_poly.pdbx_seq_one_letter_code
_entity_poly.pdbx_strand_id
1 'polypeptide(L)'
;VLFLYVFLGGIIPILLGVFFAQKTKRIVSYALMALIIFLVSSTSDFIPGGLSQVTKINFWESKYFLAYILPNDLEWYINHDYGMYAEIYRWNLIIFWISLLSFLFFKLCQIKKTALKAVLLSLTLLISTFNLVGYFYGGSHIEKGAQLDSISMSDYLFYTENEQKNQDPDFEVTSYDMDLSIYRQLDAEVSMTLSDTGLEYYNFTLYHGYNVLKITDIEGNALKYNREGDYVTVIGNGNLQLINIKYSGYSPILYSNYQACSLPGFFAYYPIPGFHKITGDYTTYNPIEIKSGTEFNIRVDSARQFYSNLDEVKNEKNCFVGVTSYPTLFSGFYKSNSSDIYKIYAITVKGWGLSEIDEEYIDEIQKYINELDNNSSNKLNLKEYTIIQTNEMLSSNCIYDGIFLGDDTVFINKATDEETKKQVAEILLAQRDMGYSKYVEKAVVDSESINDN
;
A
#
# COMPACT_ATOMS: atom_id res chain seq x y z
N VAL A 1 -4.52 -5.74 -20.47
CA VAL A 1 -3.30 -4.92 -20.61
C VAL A 1 -2.99 -4.66 -22.08
N LEU A 2 -2.62 -5.65 -22.92
CA LEU A 2 -2.28 -5.44 -24.34
C LEU A 2 -3.37 -4.68 -25.11
N PHE A 3 -4.65 -5.06 -24.98
CA PHE A 3 -5.74 -4.36 -25.65
C PHE A 3 -5.85 -2.90 -25.20
N LEU A 4 -5.71 -2.65 -23.91
CA LEU A 4 -5.82 -1.30 -23.36
C LEU A 4 -4.66 -0.41 -23.83
N TYR A 5 -3.42 -0.82 -23.61
CA TYR A 5 -2.26 0.03 -23.82
C TYR A 5 -1.75 0.03 -25.26
N VAL A 6 -1.70 -1.12 -25.91
CA VAL A 6 -1.16 -1.20 -27.28
C VAL A 6 -2.24 -0.79 -28.29
N PHE A 7 -3.44 -1.37 -28.20
CA PHE A 7 -4.48 -1.09 -29.19
C PHE A 7 -5.18 0.25 -28.94
N LEU A 8 -5.82 0.43 -27.78
CA LEU A 8 -6.54 1.68 -27.48
C LEU A 8 -5.57 2.84 -27.25
N GLY A 9 -4.51 2.63 -26.49
CA GLY A 9 -3.48 3.65 -26.27
C GLY A 9 -2.83 4.13 -27.56
N GLY A 10 -2.62 3.23 -28.55
CA GLY A 10 -2.09 3.56 -29.86
C GLY A 10 -2.99 4.49 -30.71
N ILE A 11 -4.29 4.56 -30.43
CA ILE A 11 -5.21 5.49 -31.11
C ILE A 11 -4.90 6.94 -30.75
N ILE A 12 -4.44 7.21 -29.54
CA ILE A 12 -4.18 8.58 -29.04
C ILE A 12 -3.09 9.30 -29.84
N PRO A 13 -1.87 8.75 -30.04
CA PRO A 13 -0.86 9.41 -30.86
C PRO A 13 -1.29 9.57 -32.30
N ILE A 14 -2.11 8.66 -32.86
CA ILE A 14 -2.64 8.80 -34.22
C ILE A 14 -3.57 10.05 -34.28
N LEU A 15 -4.51 10.17 -33.34
CA LEU A 15 -5.43 11.32 -33.29
C LEU A 15 -4.68 12.64 -33.05
N LEU A 16 -3.66 12.64 -32.19
CA LEU A 16 -2.78 13.80 -31.96
C LEU A 16 -2.01 14.18 -33.22
N GLY A 17 -1.41 13.22 -33.91
CA GLY A 17 -0.71 13.45 -35.17
C GLY A 17 -1.61 14.04 -36.24
N VAL A 18 -2.82 13.52 -36.42
CA VAL A 18 -3.82 14.06 -37.35
C VAL A 18 -4.22 15.49 -36.96
N PHE A 19 -4.48 15.74 -35.67
CA PHE A 19 -4.86 17.05 -35.19
C PHE A 19 -3.77 18.09 -35.45
N PHE A 20 -2.50 17.82 -35.13
CA PHE A 20 -1.39 18.73 -35.39
C PHE A 20 -1.15 18.93 -36.88
N ALA A 21 -1.21 17.88 -37.68
CA ALA A 21 -1.03 17.95 -39.13
C ALA A 21 -2.05 18.89 -39.81
N GLN A 22 -3.27 18.96 -39.26
CA GLN A 22 -4.32 19.86 -39.77
C GLN A 22 -4.19 21.31 -39.29
N LYS A 23 -3.55 21.57 -38.14
CA LYS A 23 -3.53 22.86 -37.47
C LYS A 23 -2.22 23.60 -37.60
N THR A 24 -1.11 22.90 -37.82
CA THR A 24 0.23 23.49 -37.80
C THR A 24 1.03 23.15 -39.06
N LYS A 25 2.10 23.91 -39.30
CA LYS A 25 3.07 23.58 -40.37
C LYS A 25 3.82 22.30 -40.03
N ARG A 26 4.23 21.53 -41.02
CA ARG A 26 4.87 20.23 -40.89
C ARG A 26 5.99 20.16 -39.84
N ILE A 27 6.89 21.15 -39.85
CA ILE A 27 8.02 21.21 -38.91
C ILE A 27 7.51 21.43 -37.47
N VAL A 28 6.51 22.30 -37.28
CA VAL A 28 5.91 22.57 -35.97
C VAL A 28 5.17 21.36 -35.44
N SER A 29 4.48 20.61 -36.32
CA SER A 29 3.82 19.34 -35.92
C SER A 29 4.82 18.35 -35.34
N TYR A 30 5.98 18.17 -35.98
CA TYR A 30 7.03 17.26 -35.49
C TYR A 30 7.61 17.73 -34.15
N ALA A 31 7.88 19.03 -34.01
CA ALA A 31 8.40 19.60 -32.77
C ALA A 31 7.41 19.43 -31.61
N LEU A 32 6.09 19.65 -31.86
CA LEU A 32 5.07 19.45 -30.85
C LEU A 32 4.90 17.97 -30.45
N MET A 33 4.96 17.06 -31.42
CA MET A 33 4.91 15.63 -31.11
C MET A 33 6.14 15.18 -30.30
N ALA A 34 7.34 15.65 -30.64
CA ALA A 34 8.55 15.36 -29.88
C ALA A 34 8.46 15.92 -28.44
N LEU A 35 7.93 17.12 -28.27
CA LEU A 35 7.70 17.72 -26.95
C LEU A 35 6.69 16.90 -26.13
N ILE A 36 5.60 16.47 -26.74
CA ILE A 36 4.61 15.62 -26.03
C ILE A 36 5.22 14.29 -25.62
N ILE A 37 5.96 13.61 -26.53
CA ILE A 37 6.64 12.37 -26.22
C ILE A 37 7.62 12.57 -25.06
N PHE A 38 8.38 13.67 -25.06
CA PHE A 38 9.26 14.01 -23.92
C PHE A 38 8.48 14.20 -22.62
N LEU A 39 7.41 15.00 -22.61
CA LEU A 39 6.61 15.28 -21.41
C LEU A 39 5.89 14.05 -20.87
N VAL A 40 5.55 13.09 -21.74
CA VAL A 40 4.86 11.85 -21.39
C VAL A 40 5.86 10.73 -20.99
N SER A 41 7.13 10.86 -21.35
CA SER A 41 8.16 9.86 -21.04
C SER A 41 8.72 10.01 -19.62
N SER A 42 9.29 8.93 -19.08
CA SER A 42 10.01 8.93 -17.80
C SER A 42 11.18 9.90 -17.75
N THR A 43 11.75 10.26 -18.91
CA THR A 43 12.83 11.28 -18.97
C THR A 43 12.43 12.65 -18.44
N SER A 44 11.15 12.96 -18.30
CA SER A 44 10.65 14.21 -17.72
C SER A 44 10.27 14.12 -16.24
N ASP A 45 10.56 13.00 -15.55
CA ASP A 45 10.17 12.75 -14.16
C ASP A 45 10.79 13.74 -13.17
N PHE A 46 11.95 14.27 -13.46
CA PHE A 46 12.56 15.33 -12.66
C PHE A 46 11.70 16.60 -12.57
N ILE A 47 10.80 16.87 -13.55
CA ILE A 47 9.95 18.07 -13.56
C ILE A 47 8.89 18.00 -12.46
N PRO A 48 8.00 16.99 -12.41
CA PRO A 48 7.01 16.89 -11.32
C PRO A 48 7.68 16.72 -9.95
N GLY A 49 8.78 15.96 -9.85
CA GLY A 49 9.52 15.81 -8.62
C GLY A 49 10.05 17.13 -8.08
N GLY A 50 10.78 17.91 -8.91
CA GLY A 50 11.30 19.22 -8.53
C GLY A 50 10.22 20.24 -8.20
N LEU A 51 9.14 20.27 -9.00
CA LEU A 51 8.01 21.16 -8.72
C LEU A 51 7.31 20.80 -7.40
N SER A 52 7.10 19.52 -7.12
CA SER A 52 6.47 19.07 -5.88
C SER A 52 7.28 19.46 -4.65
N GLN A 53 8.61 19.29 -4.71
CA GLN A 53 9.50 19.67 -3.60
C GLN A 53 9.50 21.17 -3.33
N VAL A 54 9.51 22.01 -4.38
CA VAL A 54 9.55 23.48 -4.25
C VAL A 54 8.20 24.04 -3.81
N THR A 55 7.09 23.56 -4.38
CA THR A 55 5.76 24.12 -4.15
C THR A 55 4.99 23.46 -3.03
N LYS A 56 5.44 22.29 -2.55
CA LYS A 56 4.72 21.43 -1.60
C LYS A 56 3.36 20.94 -2.12
N ILE A 57 3.21 20.87 -3.43
CA ILE A 57 2.02 20.33 -4.11
C ILE A 57 2.44 19.09 -4.89
N ASN A 58 1.66 18.02 -4.80
CA ASN A 58 1.94 16.78 -5.53
C ASN A 58 1.63 16.95 -7.04
N PHE A 59 2.67 17.25 -7.84
CA PHE A 59 2.55 17.36 -9.30
C PHE A 59 2.61 16.01 -10.02
N TRP A 60 2.92 14.92 -9.32
CA TRP A 60 2.95 13.60 -9.90
C TRP A 60 1.58 13.16 -10.41
N GLU A 61 0.51 13.46 -9.69
CA GLU A 61 -0.85 13.17 -10.16
C GLU A 61 -1.16 13.85 -11.51
N SER A 62 -0.68 15.08 -11.70
CA SER A 62 -0.84 15.79 -12.97
C SER A 62 -0.04 15.11 -14.09
N LYS A 63 1.15 14.61 -13.80
CA LYS A 63 1.92 13.84 -14.78
C LYS A 63 1.23 12.53 -15.12
N TYR A 64 0.72 11.80 -14.15
CA TYR A 64 0.01 10.56 -14.40
C TYR A 64 -1.23 10.74 -15.26
N PHE A 65 -1.96 11.82 -15.06
CA PHE A 65 -3.07 12.17 -15.93
C PHE A 65 -2.67 12.39 -17.39
N LEU A 66 -1.46 12.87 -17.63
CA LEU A 66 -0.93 13.10 -18.98
C LEU A 66 -0.18 11.88 -19.53
N ALA A 67 0.57 11.19 -18.72
CA ALA A 67 1.60 10.22 -19.12
C ALA A 67 1.10 8.78 -19.20
N TYR A 68 0.14 8.37 -18.39
CA TYR A 68 -0.39 6.99 -18.40
C TYR A 68 -1.21 6.62 -19.65
N ILE A 69 -1.14 7.48 -20.65
CA ILE A 69 -1.63 7.20 -22.00
C ILE A 69 -0.75 6.16 -22.73
N LEU A 70 0.54 6.15 -22.40
CA LEU A 70 1.52 5.19 -22.93
C LEU A 70 1.92 4.22 -21.80
N PRO A 71 2.21 2.96 -22.12
CA PRO A 71 2.73 2.00 -21.13
C PRO A 71 4.16 2.40 -20.75
N ASN A 72 4.26 3.43 -19.95
CA ASN A 72 5.51 4.15 -19.76
C ASN A 72 6.30 3.67 -18.60
N ASP A 73 5.72 2.86 -17.75
CA ASP A 73 6.33 2.58 -16.48
C ASP A 73 6.40 1.10 -16.22
N LEU A 74 7.35 0.77 -15.56
CA LEU A 74 7.52 -0.17 -14.46
C LEU A 74 6.37 -1.19 -14.24
N GLU A 75 5.20 -0.89 -14.74
CA GLU A 75 4.00 -1.71 -14.78
C GLU A 75 4.05 -2.86 -15.79
N TRP A 76 5.17 -3.03 -16.43
CA TRP A 76 5.59 -4.30 -16.98
C TRP A 76 5.84 -5.34 -15.90
N TYR A 77 6.00 -4.87 -14.64
CA TYR A 77 6.06 -5.76 -13.49
C TYR A 77 4.67 -6.26 -13.16
N ILE A 78 4.57 -7.56 -13.04
CA ILE A 78 3.38 -8.23 -12.50
C ILE A 78 3.27 -7.81 -11.04
N ASN A 79 2.20 -7.11 -10.66
CA ASN A 79 1.95 -6.91 -9.26
C ASN A 79 1.65 -8.25 -8.61
N HIS A 80 2.38 -8.59 -7.55
CA HIS A 80 2.30 -9.90 -6.93
C HIS A 80 0.95 -10.17 -6.25
N ASP A 81 0.21 -9.12 -5.88
CA ASP A 81 -1.07 -9.26 -5.20
C ASP A 81 -2.25 -9.41 -6.17
N TYR A 82 -2.23 -8.75 -7.32
CA TYR A 82 -3.34 -8.76 -8.27
C TYR A 82 -2.94 -8.98 -9.74
N GLY A 83 -1.69 -9.29 -10.00
CA GLY A 83 -1.17 -9.62 -11.32
C GLY A 83 -1.13 -8.42 -12.27
N MET A 84 -1.34 -8.69 -13.56
CA MET A 84 -1.38 -7.66 -14.61
C MET A 84 -2.80 -7.09 -14.77
N TYR A 85 -3.43 -6.70 -13.70
CA TYR A 85 -4.77 -6.10 -13.76
C TYR A 85 -4.67 -4.63 -14.18
N ALA A 86 -5.50 -4.23 -15.14
CA ALA A 86 -5.62 -2.83 -15.54
C ALA A 86 -6.71 -2.16 -14.67
N GLU A 87 -6.30 -1.31 -13.77
CA GLU A 87 -7.21 -0.60 -12.86
C GLU A 87 -8.22 0.26 -13.62
N ILE A 88 -9.39 0.46 -13.03
CA ILE A 88 -10.50 1.16 -13.67
C ILE A 88 -10.11 2.59 -14.08
N TYR A 89 -9.28 3.27 -13.28
CA TYR A 89 -8.84 4.64 -13.62
C TYR A 89 -8.05 4.71 -14.92
N ARG A 90 -7.32 3.64 -15.30
CA ARG A 90 -6.55 3.56 -16.55
C ARG A 90 -7.47 3.47 -17.76
N TRP A 91 -8.54 2.67 -17.66
CA TRP A 91 -9.59 2.64 -18.67
C TRP A 91 -10.25 4.00 -18.84
N ASN A 92 -10.61 4.64 -17.74
CA ASN A 92 -11.20 5.97 -17.75
C ASN A 92 -10.28 7.00 -18.41
N LEU A 93 -8.98 6.96 -18.10
CA LEU A 93 -8.00 7.89 -18.66
C LEU A 93 -7.84 7.73 -20.18
N ILE A 94 -7.67 6.51 -20.66
CA ILE A 94 -7.50 6.22 -22.08
C ILE A 94 -8.77 6.57 -22.87
N ILE A 95 -9.95 6.20 -22.37
CA ILE A 95 -11.22 6.53 -23.01
C ILE A 95 -11.47 8.04 -22.99
N PHE A 96 -11.11 8.72 -21.90
CA PHE A 96 -11.15 10.18 -21.82
C PHE A 96 -10.35 10.84 -22.95
N TRP A 97 -9.08 10.48 -23.10
CA TRP A 97 -8.21 11.05 -24.11
C TRP A 97 -8.68 10.75 -25.54
N ILE A 98 -9.06 9.49 -25.81
CA ILE A 98 -9.61 9.11 -27.13
C ILE A 98 -10.87 9.93 -27.47
N SER A 99 -11.79 10.06 -26.52
CA SER A 99 -13.03 10.80 -26.74
C SER A 99 -12.82 12.30 -26.88
N LEU A 100 -11.93 12.88 -26.08
CA LEU A 100 -11.56 14.31 -26.19
C LEU A 100 -10.88 14.63 -27.53
N LEU A 101 -9.92 13.82 -27.94
CA LEU A 101 -9.26 13.99 -29.24
C LEU A 101 -10.20 13.72 -30.40
N SER A 102 -11.11 12.78 -30.29
CA SER A 102 -12.17 12.53 -31.27
C SER A 102 -13.13 13.72 -31.37
N PHE A 103 -13.49 14.35 -30.24
CA PHE A 103 -14.27 15.59 -30.25
C PHE A 103 -13.57 16.69 -31.04
N LEU A 104 -12.26 16.91 -30.78
CA LEU A 104 -11.46 17.90 -31.50
C LEU A 104 -11.37 17.56 -32.99
N PHE A 105 -11.20 16.29 -33.33
CA PHE A 105 -11.17 15.81 -34.71
C PHE A 105 -12.51 16.09 -35.43
N PHE A 106 -13.67 15.69 -34.86
CA PHE A 106 -14.97 15.94 -35.45
C PHE A 106 -15.30 17.42 -35.55
N LYS A 107 -14.81 18.27 -34.63
CA LYS A 107 -14.93 19.72 -34.73
C LYS A 107 -14.26 20.26 -36.02
N LEU A 108 -13.12 19.68 -36.39
CA LEU A 108 -12.34 20.08 -37.57
C LEU A 108 -12.88 19.48 -38.87
N CYS A 109 -13.50 18.31 -38.82
CA CYS A 109 -14.03 17.63 -39.99
C CYS A 109 -15.19 18.43 -40.66
N GLN A 110 -15.17 18.48 -42.00
CA GLN A 110 -16.23 19.04 -42.80
C GLN A 110 -17.35 17.98 -43.01
N ILE A 111 -18.14 17.73 -41.96
CA ILE A 111 -19.29 16.83 -42.05
C ILE A 111 -20.49 17.62 -42.62
N LYS A 112 -20.97 17.19 -43.80
CA LYS A 112 -22.09 17.87 -44.52
C LYS A 112 -23.41 17.86 -43.76
N LYS A 113 -23.69 16.80 -42.98
CA LYS A 113 -24.91 16.70 -42.16
C LYS A 113 -24.68 17.33 -40.80
N THR A 114 -25.19 18.54 -40.58
CA THR A 114 -25.02 19.30 -39.33
C THR A 114 -25.57 18.58 -38.12
N ALA A 115 -26.72 17.91 -38.25
CA ALA A 115 -27.29 17.10 -37.16
C ALA A 115 -26.36 15.94 -36.75
N LEU A 116 -25.76 15.22 -37.72
CA LEU A 116 -24.80 14.15 -37.43
C LEU A 116 -23.55 14.68 -36.73
N LYS A 117 -23.05 15.84 -37.20
CA LYS A 117 -21.90 16.49 -36.56
C LYS A 117 -22.20 16.88 -35.11
N ALA A 118 -23.38 17.43 -34.86
CA ALA A 118 -23.82 17.82 -33.51
C ALA A 118 -23.90 16.56 -32.59
N VAL A 119 -24.49 15.46 -33.06
CA VAL A 119 -24.59 14.21 -32.33
C VAL A 119 -23.19 13.64 -31.98
N LEU A 120 -22.26 13.58 -32.95
CA LEU A 120 -20.90 13.10 -32.72
C LEU A 120 -20.14 13.97 -31.70
N LEU A 121 -20.26 15.29 -31.79
CA LEU A 121 -19.66 16.23 -30.84
C LEU A 121 -20.24 16.06 -29.43
N SER A 122 -21.57 16.00 -29.32
CA SER A 122 -22.23 15.79 -28.02
C SER A 122 -21.88 14.46 -27.39
N LEU A 123 -21.88 13.38 -28.17
CA LEU A 123 -21.56 12.03 -27.68
C LEU A 123 -20.10 11.95 -27.19
N THR A 124 -19.15 12.43 -27.99
CA THR A 124 -17.73 12.38 -27.59
C THR A 124 -17.44 13.27 -26.39
N LEU A 125 -18.09 14.43 -26.25
CA LEU A 125 -17.98 15.28 -25.08
C LEU A 125 -18.58 14.60 -23.84
N LEU A 126 -19.75 13.99 -23.97
CA LEU A 126 -20.40 13.27 -22.87
C LEU A 126 -19.53 12.11 -22.36
N ILE A 127 -19.00 11.27 -23.28
CA ILE A 127 -18.10 10.16 -22.94
C ILE A 127 -16.84 10.70 -22.25
N SER A 128 -16.25 11.78 -22.78
CA SER A 128 -15.06 12.40 -22.19
C SER A 128 -15.34 12.87 -20.76
N THR A 129 -16.43 13.60 -20.53
CA THR A 129 -16.79 14.10 -19.21
C THR A 129 -17.06 12.96 -18.22
N PHE A 130 -17.80 11.93 -18.64
CA PHE A 130 -18.08 10.77 -17.81
C PHE A 130 -16.80 10.05 -17.37
N ASN A 131 -15.86 9.83 -18.30
CA ASN A 131 -14.60 9.16 -17.96
C ASN A 131 -13.65 10.06 -17.16
N LEU A 132 -13.69 11.38 -17.35
CA LEU A 132 -12.94 12.31 -16.49
C LEU A 132 -13.42 12.23 -15.04
N VAL A 133 -14.73 12.22 -14.83
CA VAL A 133 -15.31 12.03 -13.49
C VAL A 133 -14.94 10.65 -12.95
N GLY A 134 -15.04 9.60 -13.76
CA GLY A 134 -14.64 8.24 -13.37
C GLY A 134 -13.16 8.12 -12.99
N TYR A 135 -12.28 8.90 -13.64
CA TYR A 135 -10.86 8.93 -13.30
C TYR A 135 -10.61 9.47 -11.89
N PHE A 136 -11.30 10.52 -11.49
CA PHE A 136 -11.10 11.15 -10.17
C PHE A 136 -11.89 10.47 -9.05
N TYR A 137 -13.08 9.93 -9.32
CA TYR A 137 -14.00 9.45 -8.29
C TYR A 137 -14.33 7.96 -8.36
N GLY A 138 -14.04 7.29 -9.46
CA GLY A 138 -14.45 5.89 -9.70
C GLY A 138 -13.36 4.84 -9.57
N GLY A 139 -12.10 5.25 -9.40
CA GLY A 139 -10.97 4.33 -9.36
C GLY A 139 -10.72 3.67 -8.00
N SER A 140 -9.82 2.70 -7.96
CA SER A 140 -9.23 2.23 -6.71
C SER A 140 -8.31 3.32 -6.16
N HIS A 141 -8.20 3.39 -4.84
CA HIS A 141 -7.28 4.29 -4.16
C HIS A 141 -5.87 3.65 -3.99
N ILE A 142 -5.35 3.06 -5.05
CA ILE A 142 -3.91 2.81 -5.15
C ILE A 142 -3.29 4.10 -5.66
N GLU A 143 -2.20 4.54 -5.09
CA GLU A 143 -1.52 5.73 -5.60
C GLU A 143 -1.07 5.46 -7.03
N LYS A 144 -1.48 6.37 -7.90
CA LYS A 144 -1.14 6.31 -9.31
C LYS A 144 0.34 6.63 -9.45
N GLY A 145 1.14 5.59 -9.76
CA GLY A 145 2.58 5.69 -9.94
C GLY A 145 3.40 5.67 -8.65
N ALA A 146 2.96 4.94 -7.63
CA ALA A 146 3.81 4.59 -6.51
C ALA A 146 5.12 3.95 -7.03
N GLN A 147 6.25 4.49 -6.61
CA GLN A 147 7.56 3.92 -6.93
C GLN A 147 7.81 2.71 -6.04
N LEU A 148 8.47 1.68 -6.58
CA LEU A 148 8.70 0.43 -5.86
C LEU A 148 9.63 0.58 -4.64
N ASP A 149 10.44 1.61 -4.61
CA ASP A 149 11.56 1.79 -3.68
C ASP A 149 11.47 3.05 -2.81
N SER A 150 10.30 3.69 -2.75
CA SER A 150 10.09 4.86 -1.89
C SER A 150 8.63 5.01 -1.47
N ILE A 151 8.39 5.72 -0.36
CA ILE A 151 7.04 6.13 0.02
C ILE A 151 6.44 7.04 -1.06
N SER A 152 5.12 7.18 -1.02
CA SER A 152 4.42 8.07 -1.95
C SER A 152 4.91 9.52 -1.84
N MET A 153 4.83 10.27 -2.95
CA MET A 153 5.16 11.70 -2.89
C MET A 153 4.23 12.46 -1.93
N SER A 154 2.98 12.03 -1.78
CA SER A 154 2.04 12.63 -0.82
C SER A 154 2.53 12.45 0.61
N ASP A 155 2.97 11.24 0.96
CA ASP A 155 3.48 10.93 2.29
C ASP A 155 4.85 11.59 2.53
N TYR A 156 5.73 11.59 1.54
CA TYR A 156 6.98 12.32 1.62
C TYR A 156 6.76 13.80 1.97
N LEU A 157 5.86 14.48 1.27
CA LEU A 157 5.53 15.88 1.55
C LEU A 157 4.89 16.04 2.92
N PHE A 158 3.98 15.13 3.30
CA PHE A 158 3.34 15.15 4.61
C PHE A 158 4.36 15.04 5.75
N TYR A 159 5.25 14.05 5.71
CA TYR A 159 6.22 13.81 6.79
C TYR A 159 7.38 14.82 6.80
N THR A 160 7.67 15.52 5.68
CA THR A 160 8.62 16.64 5.70
C THR A 160 8.07 17.90 6.36
N GLU A 161 6.74 18.04 6.46
CA GLU A 161 6.08 19.21 7.06
C GLU A 161 5.53 18.95 8.47
N ASN A 162 5.32 17.67 8.83
CA ASN A 162 4.73 17.29 10.11
C ASN A 162 5.76 16.54 10.97
N GLU A 163 5.97 17.03 12.19
CA GLU A 163 6.87 16.40 13.15
C GLU A 163 6.29 15.06 13.60
N GLN A 164 7.10 14.02 13.57
CA GLN A 164 6.75 12.72 14.07
C GLN A 164 7.08 12.58 15.56
N LYS A 165 6.13 12.02 16.31
CA LYS A 165 6.24 11.79 17.76
C LYS A 165 6.59 10.33 18.04
N ASN A 166 7.25 10.08 19.15
CA ASN A 166 7.46 8.74 19.69
C ASN A 166 7.24 8.79 21.20
N GLN A 167 6.16 8.15 21.67
CA GLN A 167 5.77 8.12 23.07
C GLN A 167 5.06 6.81 23.37
N ASP A 168 5.61 6.01 24.27
CA ASP A 168 4.97 4.80 24.76
C ASP A 168 3.60 5.15 25.37
N PRO A 169 2.59 4.27 25.26
CA PRO A 169 1.29 4.48 25.87
C PRO A 169 1.34 4.31 27.39
N ASP A 170 0.50 5.04 28.10
CA ASP A 170 0.28 4.91 29.56
C ASP A 170 -0.82 3.88 29.89
N PHE A 171 -1.35 3.17 28.89
CA PHE A 171 -2.40 2.17 29.00
C PHE A 171 -2.17 1.03 28.00
N GLU A 172 -2.88 -0.08 28.22
CA GLU A 172 -2.89 -1.19 27.27
C GLU A 172 -4.31 -1.37 26.71
N VAL A 173 -4.40 -1.85 25.48
CA VAL A 173 -5.62 -2.37 24.88
C VAL A 173 -5.60 -3.89 25.04
N THR A 174 -6.56 -4.42 25.79
CA THR A 174 -6.63 -5.85 26.09
C THR A 174 -7.30 -6.65 24.98
N SER A 175 -8.22 -6.02 24.25
CA SER A 175 -8.88 -6.65 23.09
C SER A 175 -9.33 -5.64 22.05
N TYR A 176 -9.28 -6.08 20.79
CA TYR A 176 -9.85 -5.39 19.64
C TYR A 176 -10.99 -6.19 19.03
N ASP A 177 -12.10 -5.52 18.76
CA ASP A 177 -13.18 -6.02 17.92
C ASP A 177 -13.29 -5.09 16.71
N MET A 178 -13.01 -5.64 15.49
CA MET A 178 -12.82 -4.86 14.29
C MET A 178 -13.79 -5.31 13.21
N ASP A 179 -14.68 -4.41 12.79
CA ASP A 179 -15.54 -4.55 11.63
C ASP A 179 -14.97 -3.73 10.49
N LEU A 180 -14.46 -4.42 9.45
CA LEU A 180 -13.79 -3.81 8.31
C LEU A 180 -14.60 -4.06 7.04
N SER A 181 -14.86 -3.01 6.26
CA SER A 181 -15.45 -3.10 4.94
C SER A 181 -14.43 -2.66 3.91
N ILE A 182 -14.00 -3.59 3.03
CA ILE A 182 -12.92 -3.36 2.08
C ILE A 182 -13.46 -3.54 0.65
N TYR A 183 -13.80 -2.41 0.03
CA TYR A 183 -14.27 -2.34 -1.36
C TYR A 183 -13.47 -1.30 -2.14
N ARG A 184 -13.85 -0.03 -2.12
CA ARG A 184 -13.10 1.03 -2.79
C ARG A 184 -11.91 1.48 -1.96
N GLN A 185 -12.08 1.50 -0.66
CA GLN A 185 -11.15 1.88 0.38
C GLN A 185 -11.45 1.05 1.63
N LEU A 186 -10.73 1.28 2.70
CA LEU A 186 -11.04 0.75 4.02
C LEU A 186 -12.07 1.65 4.70
N ASP A 187 -13.20 1.07 5.10
CA ASP A 187 -14.15 1.64 6.06
C ASP A 187 -14.12 0.74 7.31
N ALA A 188 -13.78 1.30 8.45
CA ALA A 188 -13.52 0.55 9.67
C ALA A 188 -14.30 1.06 10.87
N GLU A 189 -14.76 0.14 11.70
CA GLU A 189 -15.27 0.39 13.05
C GLU A 189 -14.49 -0.50 13.99
N VAL A 190 -13.73 0.11 14.91
CA VAL A 190 -12.80 -0.59 15.80
C VAL A 190 -13.14 -0.26 17.24
N SER A 191 -13.54 -1.30 18.00
CA SER A 191 -13.79 -1.24 19.43
C SER A 191 -12.58 -1.77 20.19
N MET A 192 -12.09 -1.00 21.15
CA MET A 192 -10.90 -1.29 21.95
C MET A 192 -11.27 -1.34 23.44
N THR A 193 -11.03 -2.48 24.10
CA THR A 193 -11.17 -2.60 25.54
C THR A 193 -9.90 -2.16 26.24
N LEU A 194 -10.00 -1.26 27.21
CA LEU A 194 -8.87 -0.62 27.87
C LEU A 194 -8.54 -1.30 29.21
N SER A 195 -7.25 -1.44 29.52
CA SER A 195 -6.77 -1.91 30.84
C SER A 195 -6.91 -0.85 31.92
N ASP A 196 -6.72 0.41 31.58
CA ASP A 196 -6.83 1.55 32.49
C ASP A 196 -7.96 2.50 32.05
N THR A 197 -8.92 2.71 32.92
CA THR A 197 -10.15 3.43 32.62
C THR A 197 -10.16 4.88 33.15
N GLY A 198 -9.15 5.26 33.94
CA GLY A 198 -9.11 6.52 34.68
C GLY A 198 -8.26 7.61 34.09
N LEU A 199 -7.64 7.40 32.93
CA LEU A 199 -6.74 8.38 32.32
C LEU A 199 -7.46 9.60 31.76
N GLU A 200 -6.78 10.74 31.80
CA GLU A 200 -7.27 11.97 31.18
C GLU A 200 -7.16 11.94 29.65
N TYR A 201 -6.12 11.27 29.14
CA TYR A 201 -5.85 11.18 27.70
C TYR A 201 -5.49 9.76 27.31
N TYR A 202 -5.99 9.33 26.15
CA TYR A 202 -5.65 8.07 25.50
C TYR A 202 -5.09 8.38 24.12
N ASN A 203 -3.80 8.12 23.95
CA ASN A 203 -3.05 8.46 22.76
C ASN A 203 -2.95 7.24 21.82
N PHE A 204 -3.22 7.45 20.53
CA PHE A 204 -3.15 6.42 19.50
C PHE A 204 -2.43 6.94 18.28
N THR A 205 -1.78 6.03 17.57
CA THR A 205 -1.30 6.24 16.20
C THR A 205 -2.29 5.59 15.23
N LEU A 206 -2.77 6.38 14.26
CA LEU A 206 -3.60 5.95 13.14
C LEU A 206 -3.15 6.72 11.91
N TYR A 207 -2.70 6.01 10.88
CA TYR A 207 -2.16 6.63 9.67
C TYR A 207 -3.05 7.75 9.12
N HIS A 208 -2.44 8.87 8.72
CA HIS A 208 -3.17 10.10 8.36
C HIS A 208 -4.11 9.96 7.16
N GLY A 209 -3.88 8.98 6.28
CA GLY A 209 -4.79 8.66 5.17
C GLY A 209 -6.15 8.11 5.59
N TYR A 210 -6.33 7.75 6.88
CA TYR A 210 -7.61 7.31 7.44
C TYR A 210 -8.29 8.44 8.20
N ASN A 211 -9.40 8.95 7.68
CA ASN A 211 -10.17 10.02 8.28
C ASN A 211 -11.05 9.49 9.42
N VAL A 212 -10.86 10.00 10.64
CA VAL A 212 -11.71 9.68 11.79
C VAL A 212 -13.07 10.34 11.59
N LEU A 213 -14.11 9.51 11.58
CA LEU A 213 -15.50 9.95 11.37
C LEU A 213 -16.22 10.14 12.71
N LYS A 214 -15.95 9.28 13.68
CA LYS A 214 -16.62 9.31 14.99
C LYS A 214 -15.79 8.55 16.02
N ILE A 215 -15.78 9.04 17.27
CA ILE A 215 -15.25 8.31 18.44
C ILE A 215 -16.34 8.29 19.52
N THR A 216 -16.58 7.11 20.09
CA THR A 216 -17.61 6.94 21.14
C THR A 216 -17.12 6.04 22.26
N ASP A 217 -17.79 6.14 23.42
CA ASP A 217 -17.67 5.20 24.52
C ASP A 217 -18.56 3.95 24.33
N ILE A 218 -18.58 3.06 25.32
CA ILE A 218 -19.39 1.83 25.33
C ILE A 218 -20.90 2.08 25.24
N GLU A 219 -21.39 3.24 25.68
CA GLU A 219 -22.79 3.63 25.61
C GLU A 219 -23.15 4.29 24.28
N GLY A 220 -22.17 4.54 23.41
CA GLY A 220 -22.33 5.21 22.11
C GLY A 220 -22.31 6.73 22.21
N ASN A 221 -21.98 7.30 23.41
CA ASN A 221 -21.81 8.75 23.58
C ASN A 221 -20.54 9.22 22.86
N ALA A 222 -20.62 10.38 22.20
CA ALA A 222 -19.48 10.95 21.50
C ALA A 222 -18.39 11.42 22.47
N LEU A 223 -17.17 10.97 22.26
CA LEU A 223 -15.99 11.41 22.99
C LEU A 223 -15.33 12.59 22.28
N LYS A 224 -14.75 13.49 23.06
CA LYS A 224 -13.91 14.56 22.52
C LYS A 224 -12.55 13.99 22.16
N TYR A 225 -12.00 14.42 21.05
CA TYR A 225 -10.68 14.03 20.61
C TYR A 225 -9.97 15.16 19.88
N ASN A 226 -8.66 15.10 19.82
CA ASN A 226 -7.81 15.90 18.95
C ASN A 226 -7.10 14.98 17.96
N ARG A 227 -6.85 15.47 16.75
CA ARG A 227 -6.06 14.77 15.75
C ARG A 227 -5.02 15.69 15.15
N GLU A 228 -3.76 15.24 15.18
CA GLU A 228 -2.61 15.91 14.58
C GLU A 228 -1.89 14.90 13.67
N GLY A 229 -2.18 14.94 12.38
CA GLY A 229 -1.62 14.00 11.42
C GLY A 229 -2.00 12.54 11.74
N ASP A 230 -0.98 11.75 12.08
CA ASP A 230 -1.15 10.34 12.46
C ASP A 230 -1.61 10.14 13.91
N TYR A 231 -1.64 11.20 14.72
CA TYR A 231 -1.85 11.09 16.16
C TYR A 231 -3.27 11.47 16.55
N VAL A 232 -3.94 10.55 17.24
CA VAL A 232 -5.29 10.72 17.77
C VAL A 232 -5.22 10.69 19.29
N THR A 233 -5.61 11.78 19.95
CA THR A 233 -5.72 11.87 21.42
C THR A 233 -7.18 11.92 21.79
N VAL A 234 -7.67 10.89 22.47
CA VAL A 234 -9.05 10.84 23.01
C VAL A 234 -9.04 11.34 24.43
N ILE A 235 -9.97 12.25 24.76
CA ILE A 235 -10.10 12.81 26.11
C ILE A 235 -10.99 11.87 26.94
N GLY A 236 -10.41 11.36 28.02
CA GLY A 236 -11.09 10.47 28.95
C GLY A 236 -12.21 11.18 29.72
N ASN A 237 -13.16 10.40 30.20
CA ASN A 237 -14.29 10.86 31.01
C ASN A 237 -14.24 10.39 32.49
N GLY A 238 -13.09 9.82 32.91
CA GLY A 238 -12.83 9.32 34.25
C GLY A 238 -13.24 7.87 34.50
N ASN A 239 -13.90 7.21 33.55
CA ASN A 239 -14.26 5.78 33.64
C ASN A 239 -14.46 5.19 32.23
N LEU A 240 -13.45 5.29 31.38
CA LEU A 240 -13.53 4.88 29.98
C LEU A 240 -13.07 3.43 29.83
N GLN A 241 -14.00 2.50 29.71
CA GLN A 241 -13.73 1.07 29.60
C GLN A 241 -13.49 0.63 28.16
N LEU A 242 -14.13 1.32 27.22
CA LEU A 242 -14.08 0.99 25.79
C LEU A 242 -14.07 2.28 24.97
N ILE A 243 -13.23 2.28 23.94
CA ILE A 243 -13.23 3.30 22.89
C ILE A 243 -13.60 2.63 21.57
N ASN A 244 -14.63 3.16 20.90
CA ASN A 244 -14.97 2.79 19.54
C ASN A 244 -14.54 3.93 18.61
N ILE A 245 -13.74 3.62 17.59
CA ILE A 245 -13.29 4.57 16.56
C ILE A 245 -13.82 4.11 15.20
N LYS A 246 -14.61 4.97 14.56
CA LYS A 246 -15.03 4.80 13.17
C LYS A 246 -14.22 5.70 12.26
N TYR A 247 -13.63 5.13 11.24
CA TYR A 247 -12.78 5.85 10.28
C TYR A 247 -12.89 5.26 8.89
N SER A 248 -12.44 6.02 7.89
CA SER A 248 -12.36 5.55 6.52
C SER A 248 -11.22 6.21 5.75
N GLY A 249 -10.69 5.52 4.76
CA GLY A 249 -9.61 6.04 3.93
C GLY A 249 -8.77 4.96 3.29
N TYR A 250 -7.57 5.33 2.91
CA TYR A 250 -6.62 4.43 2.26
C TYR A 250 -5.18 4.84 2.52
N SER A 251 -4.28 3.88 2.39
CA SER A 251 -2.84 4.13 2.22
C SER A 251 -2.47 3.92 0.76
N PRO A 252 -1.62 4.77 0.19
CA PRO A 252 -1.24 4.66 -1.23
C PRO A 252 -0.42 3.40 -1.54
N ILE A 253 0.36 2.91 -0.59
CA ILE A 253 1.28 1.77 -0.76
C ILE A 253 0.76 0.52 -0.08
N LEU A 254 0.31 0.65 1.18
CA LEU A 254 -0.31 -0.44 1.94
C LEU A 254 -1.81 -0.43 1.68
N TYR A 255 -2.19 -0.85 0.52
CA TYR A 255 -3.52 -0.69 -0.02
C TYR A 255 -4.55 -1.69 0.51
N SER A 256 -5.79 -1.24 0.56
CA SER A 256 -6.96 -2.02 0.93
C SER A 256 -8.14 -1.62 0.04
N ASN A 257 -8.36 -2.37 -1.03
CA ASN A 257 -9.40 -2.09 -2.01
C ASN A 257 -9.95 -3.38 -2.63
N TYR A 258 -10.87 -3.24 -3.59
CA TYR A 258 -11.51 -4.39 -4.25
C TYR A 258 -10.56 -5.24 -5.10
N GLN A 259 -9.34 -4.79 -5.40
CA GLN A 259 -8.36 -5.54 -6.19
C GLN A 259 -7.51 -6.44 -5.31
N ALA A 260 -6.98 -5.88 -4.21
CA ALA A 260 -6.14 -6.58 -3.26
C ALA A 260 -6.09 -5.83 -1.92
N CYS A 261 -5.51 -6.46 -0.92
CA CYS A 261 -5.26 -5.89 0.38
C CYS A 261 -3.87 -6.31 0.87
N SER A 262 -3.14 -5.36 1.44
CA SER A 262 -1.85 -5.57 2.09
C SER A 262 -1.78 -4.66 3.31
N LEU A 263 -2.29 -5.14 4.45
CA LEU A 263 -2.35 -4.44 5.73
C LEU A 263 -1.55 -5.23 6.78
N PRO A 264 -0.22 -5.05 6.83
CA PRO A 264 0.60 -5.70 7.85
C PRO A 264 0.30 -5.10 9.22
N GLY A 265 0.27 -5.93 10.27
CA GLY A 265 -0.09 -5.51 11.62
C GLY A 265 0.88 -4.52 12.26
N PHE A 266 2.08 -4.39 11.73
CA PHE A 266 3.06 -3.38 12.16
C PHE A 266 2.82 -1.99 11.56
N PHE A 267 1.83 -1.82 10.68
CA PHE A 267 1.42 -0.54 10.12
C PHE A 267 0.13 -0.06 10.80
N ALA A 268 0.05 1.24 11.08
CA ALA A 268 -1.08 1.86 11.77
C ALA A 268 -2.34 1.96 10.88
N TYR A 269 -2.80 0.85 10.30
CA TYR A 269 -4.10 0.78 9.63
C TYR A 269 -5.26 0.67 10.61
N TYR A 270 -4.97 0.37 11.88
CA TYR A 270 -5.87 0.39 13.04
C TYR A 270 -5.24 1.27 14.14
N PRO A 271 -6.03 1.73 15.13
CA PRO A 271 -5.49 2.58 16.20
C PRO A 271 -4.51 1.80 17.08
N ILE A 272 -3.22 2.10 16.99
CA ILE A 272 -2.15 1.51 17.82
C ILE A 272 -1.95 2.39 19.05
N PRO A 273 -1.95 1.87 20.30
CA PRO A 273 -1.70 2.65 21.51
C PRO A 273 -0.34 3.34 21.49
N GLY A 274 -0.29 4.59 21.96
CA GLY A 274 0.90 5.42 21.96
C GLY A 274 1.09 6.24 20.69
N PHE A 275 2.14 7.06 20.68
CA PHE A 275 2.58 7.78 19.49
C PHE A 275 3.80 7.08 18.91
N HIS A 276 3.74 6.67 17.67
CA HIS A 276 4.81 5.97 16.98
C HIS A 276 5.16 6.69 15.69
N LYS A 277 6.45 6.67 15.33
CA LYS A 277 6.91 7.14 14.03
C LYS A 277 6.53 6.14 12.96
N ILE A 278 5.86 6.61 11.91
CA ILE A 278 5.48 5.77 10.75
C ILE A 278 6.60 5.70 9.71
N THR A 279 7.43 6.76 9.59
CA THR A 279 8.59 6.74 8.69
C THR A 279 9.88 7.00 9.45
N GLY A 280 10.99 6.38 8.99
CA GLY A 280 12.32 6.59 9.57
C GLY A 280 13.03 7.81 9.01
N ASP A 281 13.21 7.80 7.70
CA ASP A 281 14.04 8.76 6.96
C ASP A 281 13.25 9.55 5.91
N TYR A 282 11.93 9.60 6.02
CA TYR A 282 10.97 10.19 5.06
C TYR A 282 10.92 9.48 3.69
N THR A 283 11.61 8.36 3.52
CA THR A 283 11.62 7.61 2.26
C THR A 283 11.02 6.23 2.37
N THR A 284 11.01 5.64 3.58
CA THR A 284 10.45 4.32 3.86
C THR A 284 9.55 4.34 5.09
N TYR A 285 8.55 3.47 5.12
CA TYR A 285 7.78 3.23 6.34
C TYR A 285 8.60 2.38 7.31
N ASN A 286 8.39 2.60 8.59
CA ASN A 286 8.98 1.78 9.65
C ASN A 286 7.93 0.83 10.22
N PRO A 287 8.26 -0.43 10.40
CA PRO A 287 7.48 -1.31 11.26
C PRO A 287 7.37 -0.75 12.67
N ILE A 288 6.13 -0.59 13.17
CA ILE A 288 5.88 -0.22 14.56
C ILE A 288 6.06 -1.49 15.40
N GLU A 289 7.03 -1.48 16.32
CA GLU A 289 7.26 -2.60 17.23
C GLU A 289 6.25 -2.55 18.39
N ILE A 290 5.42 -3.59 18.49
CA ILE A 290 4.42 -3.77 19.54
C ILE A 290 4.93 -4.79 20.54
N LYS A 291 4.94 -4.45 21.81
CA LYS A 291 5.63 -5.20 22.88
C LYS A 291 4.86 -6.39 23.44
N SER A 292 3.56 -6.47 23.17
CA SER A 292 2.72 -7.55 23.72
C SER A 292 1.60 -7.95 22.76
N GLY A 293 1.31 -9.22 22.72
CA GLY A 293 0.17 -9.74 22.00
C GLY A 293 -1.15 -9.32 22.65
N THR A 294 -2.12 -8.98 21.82
CA THR A 294 -3.48 -8.56 22.20
C THR A 294 -4.51 -9.48 21.55
N GLU A 295 -5.66 -9.65 22.15
CA GLU A 295 -6.74 -10.43 21.57
C GLU A 295 -7.43 -9.65 20.46
N PHE A 296 -7.59 -10.29 19.28
CA PHE A 296 -8.27 -9.71 18.13
C PHE A 296 -9.45 -10.57 17.70
N ASN A 297 -10.55 -9.90 17.35
CA ASN A 297 -11.67 -10.43 16.61
C ASN A 297 -11.92 -9.53 15.42
N ILE A 298 -11.64 -10.04 14.20
CA ILE A 298 -11.66 -9.24 12.97
C ILE A 298 -12.66 -9.85 11.99
N ARG A 299 -13.61 -9.04 11.55
CA ARG A 299 -14.59 -9.39 10.50
C ARG A 299 -14.35 -8.49 9.30
N VAL A 300 -14.19 -9.11 8.11
CA VAL A 300 -13.95 -8.38 6.86
C VAL A 300 -15.09 -8.60 5.88
N ASP A 301 -15.88 -7.57 5.64
CA ASP A 301 -16.86 -7.52 4.57
C ASP A 301 -16.17 -7.14 3.25
N SER A 302 -16.09 -8.09 2.33
CA SER A 302 -15.47 -7.93 1.02
C SER A 302 -15.92 -9.02 0.06
N ALA A 303 -15.86 -8.72 -1.25
CA ALA A 303 -16.08 -9.72 -2.30
C ALA A 303 -14.95 -10.75 -2.40
N ARG A 304 -13.75 -10.46 -1.87
CA ARG A 304 -12.57 -11.31 -1.95
C ARG A 304 -12.43 -12.24 -0.75
N GLN A 305 -11.59 -13.27 -0.92
CA GLN A 305 -11.06 -14.06 0.18
C GLN A 305 -9.90 -13.29 0.82
N PHE A 306 -9.91 -13.24 2.15
CA PHE A 306 -8.81 -12.72 2.95
C PHE A 306 -8.05 -13.84 3.64
N TYR A 307 -6.83 -13.51 4.01
CA TYR A 307 -5.93 -14.33 4.81
C TYR A 307 -5.39 -13.49 5.97
N SER A 308 -5.01 -14.16 7.05
CA SER A 308 -4.47 -13.54 8.26
C SER A 308 -3.47 -14.47 8.96
N ASN A 309 -2.59 -13.91 9.79
CA ASN A 309 -1.83 -14.68 10.77
C ASN A 309 -2.73 -15.24 11.90
N LEU A 310 -3.88 -14.61 12.15
CA LEU A 310 -4.91 -15.11 13.06
C LEU A 310 -5.63 -16.35 12.51
N ASP A 311 -6.37 -17.04 13.36
CA ASP A 311 -7.13 -18.22 12.97
C ASP A 311 -8.49 -17.85 12.36
N GLU A 312 -8.82 -18.43 11.20
CA GLU A 312 -10.12 -18.22 10.57
C GLU A 312 -11.22 -18.96 11.36
N VAL A 313 -12.31 -18.26 11.65
CA VAL A 313 -13.47 -18.83 12.34
C VAL A 313 -14.17 -19.84 11.43
N LYS A 314 -14.37 -21.06 11.91
CA LYS A 314 -15.01 -22.13 11.11
C LYS A 314 -16.39 -21.72 10.63
N ASN A 315 -16.64 -21.86 9.33
CA ASN A 315 -17.88 -21.55 8.63
C ASN A 315 -18.23 -20.06 8.54
N GLU A 316 -17.35 -19.16 8.92
CA GLU A 316 -17.50 -17.71 8.77
C GLU A 316 -16.39 -17.18 7.87
N LYS A 317 -16.76 -16.80 6.64
CA LYS A 317 -15.79 -16.30 5.67
C LYS A 317 -15.19 -14.97 6.12
N ASN A 318 -13.86 -14.84 6.02
CA ASN A 318 -13.12 -13.63 6.36
C ASN A 318 -13.32 -13.16 7.82
N CYS A 319 -13.57 -14.07 8.74
CA CYS A 319 -13.62 -13.82 10.17
C CYS A 319 -12.41 -14.46 10.84
N PHE A 320 -11.66 -13.69 11.62
CA PHE A 320 -10.38 -14.10 12.19
C PHE A 320 -10.35 -13.78 13.68
N VAL A 321 -9.83 -14.72 14.48
CA VAL A 321 -9.69 -14.55 15.93
C VAL A 321 -8.34 -15.08 16.41
N GLY A 322 -7.81 -14.49 17.46
CA GLY A 322 -6.58 -14.96 18.11
C GLY A 322 -5.85 -13.87 18.84
N VAL A 323 -4.68 -14.21 19.37
CA VAL A 323 -3.79 -13.31 20.09
C VAL A 323 -2.56 -13.08 19.21
N THR A 324 -2.24 -11.84 18.92
CA THR A 324 -1.05 -11.45 18.14
C THR A 324 -0.61 -10.04 18.51
N SER A 325 0.65 -9.71 18.28
CA SER A 325 1.14 -8.33 18.29
C SER A 325 0.90 -7.63 16.95
N TYR A 326 0.73 -8.40 15.86
CA TYR A 326 0.72 -7.89 14.49
C TYR A 326 -0.47 -8.42 13.69
N PRO A 327 -1.71 -7.95 13.95
CA PRO A 327 -2.90 -8.41 13.23
C PRO A 327 -2.78 -8.06 11.74
N THR A 328 -2.41 -9.04 10.92
CA THR A 328 -2.11 -8.85 9.51
C THR A 328 -3.24 -9.36 8.65
N LEU A 329 -3.69 -8.53 7.69
CA LEU A 329 -4.71 -8.87 6.71
C LEU A 329 -4.17 -8.69 5.30
N PHE A 330 -4.36 -9.70 4.47
CA PHE A 330 -3.96 -9.64 3.07
C PHE A 330 -4.92 -10.42 2.18
N SER A 331 -5.00 -10.00 0.94
CA SER A 331 -5.82 -10.63 -0.09
C SER A 331 -5.24 -10.35 -1.46
N GLY A 332 -5.42 -11.28 -2.39
CA GLY A 332 -4.85 -11.19 -3.72
C GLY A 332 -4.51 -12.58 -4.25
N PHE A 333 -3.40 -12.70 -4.97
CA PHE A 333 -2.92 -13.98 -5.50
C PHE A 333 -2.06 -14.73 -4.47
N TYR A 334 -2.63 -14.97 -3.31
CA TYR A 334 -2.02 -15.77 -2.27
C TYR A 334 -2.63 -17.18 -2.23
N LYS A 335 -1.86 -18.11 -1.71
CA LYS A 335 -2.34 -19.44 -1.32
C LYS A 335 -1.73 -19.85 0.02
N SER A 336 -2.45 -20.70 0.74
CA SER A 336 -1.89 -21.40 1.89
C SER A 336 -1.07 -22.59 1.41
N ASN A 337 0.20 -22.62 1.78
CA ASN A 337 1.10 -23.75 1.67
C ASN A 337 1.29 -24.40 3.07
N SER A 338 0.32 -24.19 3.96
CA SER A 338 0.35 -24.66 5.33
C SER A 338 0.30 -26.19 5.38
N SER A 339 1.08 -26.77 6.29
CA SER A 339 1.09 -28.18 6.63
C SER A 339 0.69 -28.38 8.10
N ASP A 340 0.79 -29.59 8.60
CA ASP A 340 0.65 -29.86 10.04
C ASP A 340 1.80 -29.25 10.88
N ILE A 341 2.87 -28.79 10.21
CA ILE A 341 4.09 -28.28 10.85
C ILE A 341 4.18 -26.77 10.75
N TYR A 342 3.88 -26.21 9.58
CA TYR A 342 4.05 -24.80 9.28
C TYR A 342 2.75 -24.14 8.80
N LYS A 343 2.52 -22.89 9.21
CA LYS A 343 1.48 -22.02 8.64
C LYS A 343 2.15 -21.04 7.66
N ILE A 344 2.03 -21.32 6.36
CA ILE A 344 2.72 -20.59 5.30
C ILE A 344 1.70 -19.98 4.33
N TYR A 345 1.85 -18.70 4.05
CA TYR A 345 1.12 -18.01 2.98
C TYR A 345 2.10 -17.53 1.91
N ALA A 346 1.96 -18.09 0.71
CA ALA A 346 2.84 -17.82 -0.41
C ALA A 346 2.14 -17.09 -1.55
N ILE A 347 2.88 -16.26 -2.26
CA ILE A 347 2.43 -15.56 -3.46
C ILE A 347 2.42 -16.53 -4.64
N THR A 348 1.29 -16.60 -5.37
CA THR A 348 1.11 -17.54 -6.50
C THR A 348 1.58 -16.96 -7.82
N VAL A 349 1.67 -15.65 -7.96
CA VAL A 349 2.13 -14.98 -9.18
C VAL A 349 3.65 -14.94 -9.16
N LYS A 350 4.26 -15.75 -10.02
CA LYS A 350 5.72 -15.76 -10.19
C LYS A 350 6.14 -14.55 -11.01
N GLY A 351 6.80 -13.61 -10.38
CA GLY A 351 7.43 -12.43 -10.98
C GLY A 351 8.95 -12.58 -11.05
N TRP A 352 9.63 -11.56 -11.54
CA TRP A 352 11.09 -11.52 -11.62
C TRP A 352 11.72 -11.72 -10.23
N GLY A 353 12.39 -12.87 -10.05
CA GLY A 353 13.17 -13.16 -8.85
C GLY A 353 12.41 -13.66 -7.62
N LEU A 354 11.07 -13.69 -7.62
CA LEU A 354 10.31 -14.32 -6.55
C LEU A 354 10.01 -15.78 -6.87
N SER A 355 10.50 -16.66 -6.02
CA SER A 355 10.09 -18.05 -5.96
C SER A 355 9.05 -18.23 -4.86
N GLU A 356 8.19 -19.20 -5.04
CA GLU A 356 7.19 -19.56 -4.05
C GLU A 356 7.88 -20.11 -2.79
N ILE A 357 7.47 -19.62 -1.62
CA ILE A 357 7.92 -20.14 -0.33
C ILE A 357 7.04 -21.34 0.03
N ASP A 358 7.68 -22.47 0.29
CA ASP A 358 7.05 -23.73 0.71
C ASP A 358 7.73 -24.30 1.95
N GLU A 359 7.28 -25.46 2.38
CA GLU A 359 7.79 -26.15 3.57
C GLU A 359 9.27 -26.51 3.44
N GLU A 360 9.71 -26.98 2.26
CA GLU A 360 11.10 -27.34 2.00
C GLU A 360 12.03 -26.11 2.16
N TYR A 361 11.62 -24.97 1.64
CA TYR A 361 12.34 -23.72 1.79
C TYR A 361 12.49 -23.31 3.27
N ILE A 362 11.42 -23.43 4.06
CA ILE A 362 11.45 -23.08 5.48
C ILE A 362 12.27 -24.09 6.31
N ASP A 363 12.18 -25.37 5.99
CA ASP A 363 13.01 -26.40 6.65
C ASP A 363 14.52 -26.16 6.45
N GLU A 364 14.91 -25.70 5.27
CA GLU A 364 16.31 -25.34 4.99
C GLU A 364 16.76 -24.10 5.77
N ILE A 365 15.93 -23.06 5.88
CA ILE A 365 16.23 -21.91 6.74
C ILE A 365 16.33 -22.34 8.19
N GLN A 366 15.41 -23.17 8.68
CA GLN A 366 15.45 -23.69 10.05
C GLN A 366 16.72 -24.50 10.31
N LYS A 367 17.22 -25.26 9.34
CA LYS A 367 18.49 -25.96 9.43
C LYS A 367 19.65 -24.97 9.62
N TYR A 368 19.73 -23.90 8.82
CA TYR A 368 20.76 -22.87 8.99
C TYR A 368 20.64 -22.16 10.35
N ILE A 369 19.43 -21.86 10.81
CA ILE A 369 19.20 -21.31 12.16
C ILE A 369 19.80 -22.24 13.21
N ASN A 370 19.53 -23.54 13.14
CA ASN A 370 20.05 -24.52 14.09
C ASN A 370 21.59 -24.68 14.05
N GLU A 371 22.19 -24.52 12.85
CA GLU A 371 23.64 -24.59 12.67
C GLU A 371 24.34 -23.34 13.26
N LEU A 372 23.76 -22.17 13.07
CA LEU A 372 24.32 -20.87 13.52
C LEU A 372 24.09 -20.64 15.03
N ASP A 373 22.98 -21.14 15.56
CA ASP A 373 22.51 -20.86 16.92
C ASP A 373 22.72 -22.07 17.88
N ASN A 374 23.85 -22.73 17.77
CA ASN A 374 24.13 -23.96 18.54
C ASN A 374 24.14 -23.78 20.07
N ASN A 375 24.35 -22.56 20.58
CA ASN A 375 24.60 -22.29 22.00
C ASN A 375 23.53 -21.47 22.71
N SER A 376 22.48 -21.03 22.02
CA SER A 376 21.43 -20.22 22.62
C SER A 376 20.47 -21.04 23.46
N SER A 377 20.08 -20.49 24.61
CA SER A 377 19.00 -21.04 25.44
C SER A 377 17.60 -20.73 24.88
N ASN A 378 17.49 -19.69 24.03
CA ASN A 378 16.24 -19.26 23.38
C ASN A 378 16.34 -19.51 21.87
N LYS A 379 16.08 -20.75 21.46
CA LYS A 379 16.19 -21.15 20.05
C LYS A 379 15.01 -20.62 19.24
N LEU A 380 15.31 -20.00 18.11
CA LEU A 380 14.29 -19.60 17.12
C LEU A 380 13.75 -20.85 16.42
N ASN A 381 12.44 -21.10 16.54
CA ASN A 381 11.74 -22.22 15.93
C ASN A 381 10.63 -21.72 15.01
N LEU A 382 10.85 -21.74 13.70
CA LEU A 382 9.91 -21.22 12.70
C LEU A 382 8.57 -21.96 12.66
N LYS A 383 8.45 -23.13 13.31
CA LYS A 383 7.18 -23.87 13.46
C LYS A 383 6.15 -23.13 14.33
N GLU A 384 6.62 -22.21 15.16
CA GLU A 384 5.80 -21.43 16.07
C GLU A 384 5.29 -20.13 15.44
N TYR A 385 5.66 -19.88 14.17
CA TYR A 385 5.35 -18.64 13.47
C TYR A 385 4.43 -18.86 12.28
N THR A 386 3.56 -17.89 12.02
CA THR A 386 2.92 -17.74 10.71
C THR A 386 3.90 -17.07 9.75
N ILE A 387 4.21 -17.74 8.65
CA ILE A 387 5.17 -17.24 7.65
C ILE A 387 4.40 -16.65 6.48
N ILE A 388 4.65 -15.39 6.17
CA ILE A 388 3.97 -14.64 5.12
C ILE A 388 5.00 -14.17 4.11
N GLN A 389 4.86 -14.64 2.87
CA GLN A 389 5.64 -14.09 1.76
C GLN A 389 5.11 -12.70 1.42
N THR A 390 5.99 -11.69 1.45
CA THR A 390 5.64 -10.32 1.13
C THR A 390 5.80 -10.03 -0.35
N ASN A 391 4.99 -9.11 -0.85
CA ASN A 391 5.17 -8.54 -2.18
C ASN A 391 6.38 -7.57 -2.21
N GLU A 392 6.78 -7.20 -3.42
CA GLU A 392 7.93 -6.31 -3.62
C GLU A 392 7.70 -4.91 -3.04
N MET A 393 6.47 -4.36 -3.14
CA MET A 393 6.14 -3.05 -2.58
C MET A 393 6.29 -3.03 -1.05
N LEU A 394 5.81 -4.06 -0.36
CA LEU A 394 5.93 -4.14 1.09
C LEU A 394 7.39 -4.27 1.51
N SER A 395 8.16 -5.13 0.84
CA SER A 395 9.56 -5.33 1.17
C SER A 395 10.44 -4.11 0.86
N SER A 396 10.18 -3.42 -0.24
CA SER A 396 10.99 -2.25 -0.63
C SER A 396 10.65 -0.99 0.16
N ASN A 397 9.39 -0.85 0.62
CA ASN A 397 8.92 0.38 1.25
C ASN A 397 8.76 0.29 2.77
N CYS A 398 8.73 -0.91 3.34
CA CYS A 398 8.38 -1.09 4.76
C CYS A 398 9.34 -2.00 5.53
N ILE A 399 10.09 -2.88 4.86
CA ILE A 399 10.88 -3.90 5.54
C ILE A 399 12.31 -3.88 5.02
N TYR A 400 13.25 -3.50 5.87
CA TYR A 400 14.67 -3.54 5.54
C TYR A 400 15.11 -4.98 5.23
N ASP A 401 15.87 -5.17 4.15
CA ASP A 401 16.28 -6.48 3.63
C ASP A 401 15.12 -7.44 3.32
N GLY A 402 13.87 -6.98 3.32
CA GLY A 402 12.68 -7.77 3.02
C GLY A 402 12.36 -8.87 4.05
N ILE A 403 12.86 -8.76 5.28
CA ILE A 403 12.65 -9.73 6.37
C ILE A 403 12.27 -8.99 7.64
N PHE A 404 11.13 -9.36 8.24
CA PHE A 404 10.71 -8.87 9.55
C PHE A 404 10.29 -10.04 10.43
N LEU A 405 10.88 -10.10 11.62
CA LEU A 405 10.54 -11.07 12.67
C LEU A 405 9.67 -10.38 13.73
N GLY A 406 8.38 -10.72 13.73
CA GLY A 406 7.45 -10.38 14.82
C GLY A 406 7.42 -11.45 15.90
N ASP A 407 6.51 -11.31 16.87
CA ASP A 407 6.40 -12.28 17.99
C ASP A 407 5.84 -13.65 17.55
N ASP A 408 4.92 -13.65 16.58
CA ASP A 408 4.21 -14.83 16.08
C ASP A 408 4.18 -14.91 14.54
N THR A 409 4.76 -13.94 13.87
CA THR A 409 4.68 -13.80 12.41
C THR A 409 6.05 -13.42 11.83
N VAL A 410 6.43 -14.09 10.75
CA VAL A 410 7.63 -13.81 9.98
C VAL A 410 7.23 -13.37 8.57
N PHE A 411 7.69 -12.19 8.17
CA PHE A 411 7.54 -11.71 6.80
C PHE A 411 8.84 -11.95 6.02
N ILE A 412 8.75 -12.56 4.86
CA ILE A 412 9.92 -12.90 4.03
C ILE A 412 9.66 -12.52 2.57
N ASN A 413 10.61 -11.80 1.97
CA ASN A 413 10.66 -11.55 0.54
C ASN A 413 12.09 -11.76 0.03
N LYS A 414 12.49 -13.00 -0.19
CA LYS A 414 13.83 -13.33 -0.70
C LYS A 414 13.76 -14.41 -1.77
N ALA A 415 14.78 -14.42 -2.62
CA ALA A 415 15.00 -15.47 -3.62
C ALA A 415 15.42 -16.80 -2.98
N THR A 416 15.37 -17.88 -3.73
CA THR A 416 15.44 -19.26 -3.24
C THR A 416 16.81 -19.93 -3.39
N ASP A 417 17.89 -19.20 -3.69
CA ASP A 417 19.23 -19.80 -3.71
C ASP A 417 19.78 -20.05 -2.30
N GLU A 418 20.76 -20.98 -2.19
CA GLU A 418 21.31 -21.42 -0.91
C GLU A 418 21.98 -20.30 -0.09
N GLU A 419 22.67 -19.37 -0.75
CA GLU A 419 23.34 -18.25 -0.09
C GLU A 419 22.29 -17.33 0.55
N THR A 420 21.20 -17.08 -0.17
CA THR A 420 20.08 -16.28 0.30
C THR A 420 19.38 -16.91 1.50
N LYS A 421 19.16 -18.23 1.53
CA LYS A 421 18.54 -18.92 2.67
C LYS A 421 19.37 -18.77 3.94
N LYS A 422 20.70 -18.92 3.83
CA LYS A 422 21.61 -18.69 4.95
C LYS A 422 21.56 -17.25 5.44
N GLN A 423 21.54 -16.26 4.54
CA GLN A 423 21.39 -14.84 4.87
C GLN A 423 20.06 -14.57 5.59
N VAL A 424 18.96 -15.20 5.15
CA VAL A 424 17.65 -15.10 5.84
C VAL A 424 17.78 -15.59 7.30
N ALA A 425 18.44 -16.73 7.53
CA ALA A 425 18.66 -17.25 8.87
C ALA A 425 19.50 -16.30 9.74
N GLU A 426 20.57 -15.72 9.20
CA GLU A 426 21.42 -14.74 9.89
C GLU A 426 20.63 -13.48 10.28
N ILE A 427 19.79 -12.95 9.38
CA ILE A 427 18.95 -11.77 9.64
C ILE A 427 17.91 -12.07 10.73
N LEU A 428 17.22 -13.22 10.64
CA LEU A 428 16.23 -13.63 11.64
C LEU A 428 16.85 -13.76 13.03
N LEU A 429 18.04 -14.37 13.13
CA LEU A 429 18.77 -14.47 14.39
C LEU A 429 19.20 -13.11 14.93
N ALA A 430 19.69 -12.23 14.07
CA ALA A 430 20.08 -10.87 14.45
C ALA A 430 18.86 -10.07 14.97
N GLN A 431 17.70 -10.14 14.30
CA GLN A 431 16.48 -9.48 14.76
C GLN A 431 15.95 -10.07 16.07
N ARG A 432 16.01 -11.40 16.26
CA ARG A 432 15.68 -12.02 17.55
C ARG A 432 16.54 -11.48 18.70
N ASP A 433 17.84 -11.34 18.47
CA ASP A 433 18.78 -11.01 19.53
C ASP A 433 18.77 -9.53 19.91
N MET A 434 18.47 -8.62 19.00
CA MET A 434 18.54 -7.18 19.23
C MET A 434 17.26 -6.40 18.96
N GLY A 435 16.24 -6.99 18.38
CA GLY A 435 15.03 -6.34 17.86
C GLY A 435 15.26 -5.75 16.48
N TYR A 436 14.13 -5.51 15.76
CA TYR A 436 14.16 -5.04 14.39
C TYR A 436 14.79 -3.65 14.23
N SER A 437 14.37 -2.67 15.04
CA SER A 437 14.88 -1.29 14.93
C SER A 437 16.39 -1.20 15.12
N LYS A 438 16.94 -1.90 16.12
CA LYS A 438 18.39 -1.92 16.35
C LYS A 438 19.15 -2.67 15.26
N TYR A 439 18.53 -3.73 14.69
CA TYR A 439 19.10 -4.43 13.54
C TYR A 439 19.25 -3.48 12.35
N VAL A 440 18.21 -2.70 12.02
CA VAL A 440 18.23 -1.73 10.93
C VAL A 440 19.28 -0.64 11.16
N GLU A 441 19.31 -0.03 12.36
CA GLU A 441 20.32 0.97 12.71
C GLU A 441 21.76 0.45 12.49
N LYS A 442 22.04 -0.77 12.95
CA LYS A 442 23.34 -1.40 12.77
C LYS A 442 23.67 -1.65 11.31
N ALA A 443 22.73 -2.21 10.54
CA ALA A 443 22.93 -2.55 9.14
C ALA A 443 23.19 -1.29 8.28
N VAL A 444 22.51 -0.19 8.56
CA VAL A 444 22.75 1.11 7.89
C VAL A 444 24.15 1.63 8.17
N VAL A 445 24.59 1.64 9.44
CA VAL A 445 25.94 2.09 9.81
C VAL A 445 27.02 1.23 9.16
N ASP A 446 26.82 -0.10 9.13
CA ASP A 446 27.78 -1.02 8.50
C ASP A 446 27.86 -0.76 6.97
N SER A 447 26.75 -0.46 6.31
CA SER A 447 26.71 -0.16 4.85
C SER A 447 27.39 1.17 4.52
N GLU A 448 27.26 2.20 5.33
CA GLU A 448 27.93 3.50 5.16
C GLU A 448 29.46 3.36 5.33
N SER A 449 29.90 2.57 6.30
CA SER A 449 31.33 2.32 6.53
C SER A 449 32.05 1.59 5.40
N ILE A 450 31.31 0.80 4.61
CA ILE A 450 31.84 0.11 3.43
C ILE A 450 31.99 1.07 2.24
N ASN A 451 31.10 2.06 2.11
CA ASN A 451 31.14 3.02 1.01
C ASN A 451 32.18 4.13 1.20
N ASP A 452 32.68 4.35 2.43
CA ASP A 452 33.72 5.32 2.73
C ASP A 452 35.17 4.76 2.60
N ASN A 453 35.33 3.48 2.28
CA ASN A 453 36.59 2.79 2.00
C ASN A 453 36.76 2.46 0.52
#